data_be18634bcea14bdfc1b822c0c8ab513e
#
_entry.id   be18634bcea14bdfc1b822c0c8ab513e
#
_cell.length_a   1.000
_cell.length_b   1.000
_cell.length_c   1.000
_cell.angle_alpha   90.00
_cell.angle_beta   90.00
_cell.angle_gamma   90.00
#
_symmetry.space_group_name_H-M   'P 1'
#
loop_
_entity.id
_entity.type
_entity.pdbx_description
1 polymer ?
#
loop_
_entity_poly.entity_id
_entity_poly.type
_entity_poly.pdbx_seq_one_letter_code
_entity_poly.pdbx_strand_id
1 'polypeptide(L)'
;LDWLPIRADWNEALVQAQQSEPVFAFEAFRALANSRVDFVSANRLDRTIQRFIARNGAPGGLASIKLAVLGSSTLAHLLPHIRLAGLRRGLLVDIYLGDYGLYRQQLADPTSSLHTFKPDVILLALDADHMAGHSTANAEAAVESLRSSWKAAHALGTIVIQQTILPRFMPALGNNEDRLAQSPAAIVERINTLLRETAPADNIYLLAL
;
A
#
# COMPACT_ATOMS: atom_id res chain seq x y z
N LEU A 1 1.81 8.69 -13.51
CA LEU A 1 3.26 8.87 -13.58
C LEU A 1 3.62 9.55 -14.90
N ASP A 2 3.52 10.87 -14.92
CA ASP A 2 3.63 11.70 -16.12
C ASP A 2 5.04 11.71 -16.76
N TRP A 3 6.03 11.28 -16.00
CA TRP A 3 7.42 11.14 -16.45
C TRP A 3 7.70 9.85 -17.24
N LEU A 4 6.77 8.89 -17.26
CA LEU A 4 6.93 7.67 -18.04
C LEU A 4 6.61 7.93 -19.52
N PRO A 5 7.32 7.27 -20.47
CA PRO A 5 7.11 7.46 -21.89
C PRO A 5 5.72 6.99 -22.31
N ILE A 6 5.11 7.74 -23.22
CA ILE A 6 3.86 7.34 -23.90
C ILE A 6 4.21 6.29 -24.93
N ARG A 7 3.42 5.21 -24.99
CA ARG A 7 3.55 4.16 -25.98
C ARG A 7 2.29 4.07 -26.84
N ALA A 8 2.38 4.45 -28.11
CA ALA A 8 1.24 4.50 -29.01
C ALA A 8 0.67 3.09 -29.35
N ASP A 9 1.55 2.09 -29.46
CA ASP A 9 1.22 0.69 -29.76
C ASP A 9 0.91 -0.15 -28.51
N TRP A 10 0.59 0.49 -27.37
CA TRP A 10 0.45 -0.18 -26.07
C TRP A 10 -0.55 -1.37 -26.10
N ASN A 11 -1.71 -1.18 -26.76
CA ASN A 11 -2.74 -2.23 -26.83
C ASN A 11 -2.29 -3.42 -27.69
N GLU A 12 -1.64 -3.16 -28.79
CA GLU A 12 -1.11 -4.19 -29.71
C GLU A 12 0.02 -4.97 -29.01
N ALA A 13 0.92 -4.25 -28.35
CA ALA A 13 2.01 -4.85 -27.61
C ALA A 13 1.50 -5.72 -26.43
N LEU A 14 0.40 -5.34 -25.76
CA LEU A 14 -0.22 -6.18 -24.74
C LEU A 14 -0.78 -7.48 -25.32
N VAL A 15 -1.41 -7.44 -26.49
CA VAL A 15 -1.91 -8.64 -27.17
C VAL A 15 -0.75 -9.55 -27.60
N GLN A 16 0.30 -8.98 -28.14
CA GLN A 16 1.51 -9.73 -28.54
C GLN A 16 2.18 -10.38 -27.32
N ALA A 17 2.30 -9.66 -26.21
CA ALA A 17 2.86 -10.20 -24.98
C ALA A 17 2.10 -11.42 -24.44
N GLN A 18 0.75 -11.41 -24.58
CA GLN A 18 -0.08 -12.56 -24.16
C GLN A 18 0.15 -13.82 -25.00
N GLN A 19 0.58 -13.66 -26.25
CA GLN A 19 0.82 -14.73 -27.21
C GLN A 19 2.27 -15.20 -27.23
N SER A 20 3.17 -14.46 -26.56
CA SER A 20 4.57 -14.78 -26.48
C SER A 20 4.87 -15.94 -25.54
N GLU A 21 6.01 -16.59 -25.74
CA GLU A 21 6.52 -17.57 -24.77
C GLU A 21 6.76 -16.92 -23.42
N PRO A 22 6.63 -17.67 -22.30
CA PRO A 22 6.66 -17.13 -20.96
C PRO A 22 7.86 -16.23 -20.64
N VAL A 23 9.04 -16.58 -21.12
CA VAL A 23 10.28 -15.80 -20.88
C VAL A 23 10.19 -14.41 -21.51
N PHE A 24 9.72 -14.33 -22.76
CA PHE A 24 9.61 -13.06 -23.49
C PHE A 24 8.38 -12.26 -23.07
N ALA A 25 7.30 -12.94 -22.65
CA ALA A 25 6.08 -12.28 -22.21
C ALA A 25 6.35 -11.35 -20.99
N PHE A 26 7.15 -11.79 -20.02
CA PHE A 26 7.45 -10.98 -18.83
C PHE A 26 8.30 -9.75 -19.14
N GLU A 27 9.25 -9.85 -20.06
CA GLU A 27 9.99 -8.69 -20.55
C GLU A 27 9.03 -7.67 -21.22
N ALA A 28 8.11 -8.16 -22.04
CA ALA A 28 7.10 -7.32 -22.67
C ALA A 28 6.15 -6.68 -21.67
N PHE A 29 5.66 -7.41 -20.65
CA PHE A 29 4.83 -6.87 -19.57
C PHE A 29 5.58 -5.82 -18.75
N ARG A 30 6.86 -6.04 -18.47
CA ARG A 30 7.71 -5.07 -17.77
C ARG A 30 7.91 -3.81 -18.61
N ALA A 31 8.12 -3.94 -19.92
CA ALA A 31 8.20 -2.80 -20.82
C ALA A 31 6.89 -2.00 -20.85
N LEU A 32 5.73 -2.68 -20.91
CA LEU A 32 4.42 -2.05 -20.82
C LEU A 32 4.19 -1.36 -19.46
N ALA A 33 4.60 -1.98 -18.37
CA ALA A 33 4.53 -1.36 -17.05
C ALA A 33 5.43 -0.12 -16.94
N ASN A 34 6.54 -0.05 -17.66
CA ASN A 34 7.43 1.11 -17.73
C ASN A 34 6.96 2.21 -18.70
N SER A 35 5.77 2.09 -19.29
CA SER A 35 5.14 3.16 -20.03
C SER A 35 4.07 3.89 -19.22
N ARG A 36 3.69 5.09 -19.70
CA ARG A 36 2.61 5.86 -19.10
C ARG A 36 1.28 5.15 -19.36
N VAL A 37 0.65 4.66 -18.31
CA VAL A 37 -0.64 3.99 -18.34
C VAL A 37 -1.63 4.73 -17.45
N ASP A 38 -2.88 4.80 -17.91
CA ASP A 38 -4.00 5.26 -17.10
C ASP A 38 -4.48 4.15 -16.13
N PHE A 39 -5.46 4.50 -15.32
CA PHE A 39 -6.03 3.57 -14.34
C PHE A 39 -6.61 2.30 -14.98
N VAL A 40 -7.31 2.44 -16.11
CA VAL A 40 -7.96 1.32 -16.82
C VAL A 40 -6.91 0.39 -17.42
N SER A 41 -5.93 0.96 -18.09
CA SER A 41 -4.81 0.21 -18.70
C SER A 41 -3.96 -0.49 -17.63
N ALA A 42 -3.70 0.15 -16.50
CA ALA A 42 -2.98 -0.48 -15.39
C ALA A 42 -3.73 -1.69 -14.84
N ASN A 43 -5.04 -1.58 -14.60
CA ASN A 43 -5.87 -2.69 -14.16
C ASN A 43 -5.91 -3.83 -15.19
N ARG A 44 -5.98 -3.49 -16.49
CA ARG A 44 -5.97 -4.47 -17.57
C ARG A 44 -4.64 -5.23 -17.62
N LEU A 45 -3.54 -4.51 -17.53
CA LEU A 45 -2.20 -5.10 -17.51
C LEU A 45 -2.02 -6.03 -16.30
N ASP A 46 -2.36 -5.58 -15.10
CA ASP A 46 -2.28 -6.39 -13.90
C ASP A 46 -3.08 -7.69 -14.02
N ARG A 47 -4.36 -7.60 -14.43
CA ARG A 47 -5.19 -8.80 -14.63
C ARG A 47 -4.61 -9.76 -15.67
N THR A 48 -4.01 -9.21 -16.71
CA THR A 48 -3.36 -10.01 -17.75
C THR A 48 -2.17 -10.77 -17.19
N ILE A 49 -1.32 -10.08 -16.43
CA ILE A 49 -0.14 -10.67 -15.78
C ILE A 49 -0.56 -11.74 -14.76
N GLN A 50 -1.56 -11.47 -13.92
CA GLN A 50 -2.04 -12.44 -12.93
C GLN A 50 -2.57 -13.72 -13.61
N ARG A 51 -3.35 -13.58 -14.70
CA ARG A 51 -3.82 -14.73 -15.47
C ARG A 51 -2.67 -15.49 -16.14
N PHE A 52 -1.68 -14.76 -16.61
CA PHE A 52 -0.50 -15.38 -17.25
C PHE A 52 0.32 -16.17 -16.24
N ILE A 53 0.55 -15.63 -15.04
CA ILE A 53 1.22 -16.32 -13.93
C ILE A 53 0.43 -17.57 -13.50
N ALA A 54 -0.89 -17.46 -13.39
CA ALA A 54 -1.73 -18.60 -12.99
C ALA A 54 -1.66 -19.78 -13.99
N ARG A 55 -1.37 -19.50 -15.28
CA ARG A 55 -1.28 -20.54 -16.32
C ARG A 55 0.12 -21.09 -16.49
N ASN A 56 1.14 -20.26 -16.39
CA ASN A 56 2.51 -20.58 -16.78
C ASN A 56 3.49 -20.63 -15.59
N GLY A 57 3.04 -20.28 -14.40
CA GLY A 57 3.90 -20.06 -13.25
C GLY A 57 4.56 -18.70 -13.22
N ALA A 58 5.20 -18.38 -12.11
CA ALA A 58 6.02 -17.17 -11.97
C ALA A 58 7.32 -17.31 -12.77
N PRO A 59 7.79 -16.25 -13.43
CA PRO A 59 9.04 -16.29 -14.20
C PRO A 59 10.24 -16.44 -13.25
N GLY A 60 11.25 -17.17 -13.71
CA GLY A 60 12.54 -17.14 -13.05
C GLY A 60 13.20 -15.78 -13.15
N GLY A 61 14.03 -15.43 -12.15
CA GLY A 61 14.83 -14.20 -12.16
C GLY A 61 14.17 -12.95 -11.57
N LEU A 62 12.89 -13.01 -11.19
CA LEU A 62 12.24 -11.96 -10.41
C LEU A 62 12.21 -12.35 -8.92
N ALA A 63 12.55 -11.40 -8.05
CA ALA A 63 12.38 -11.60 -6.62
C ALA A 63 10.88 -11.54 -6.26
N SER A 64 10.43 -12.50 -5.44
CA SER A 64 9.06 -12.51 -4.94
C SER A 64 9.01 -11.89 -3.55
N ILE A 65 7.99 -11.08 -3.28
CA ILE A 65 7.74 -10.46 -1.98
C ILE A 65 6.25 -10.56 -1.62
N LYS A 66 5.96 -10.91 -0.39
CA LYS A 66 4.62 -10.97 0.16
C LYS A 66 4.31 -9.69 0.92
N LEU A 67 3.39 -8.90 0.41
CA LEU A 67 2.97 -7.63 1.01
C LEU A 67 1.57 -7.77 1.59
N ALA A 68 1.41 -7.55 2.88
CA ALA A 68 0.09 -7.34 3.46
C ALA A 68 -0.24 -5.85 3.48
N VAL A 69 -1.38 -5.48 2.91
CA VAL A 69 -1.92 -4.12 2.94
C VAL A 69 -3.07 -4.10 3.92
N LEU A 70 -2.86 -3.46 5.05
CA LEU A 70 -3.83 -3.34 6.13
C LEU A 70 -4.28 -1.89 6.25
N GLY A 71 -5.58 -1.64 6.24
CA GLY A 71 -6.08 -0.28 6.19
C GLY A 71 -7.41 -0.05 6.88
N SER A 72 -7.73 1.22 7.03
CA SER A 72 -9.01 1.73 7.53
C SER A 72 -9.92 2.27 6.42
N SER A 73 -9.53 2.10 5.17
CA SER A 73 -10.29 2.52 3.99
C SER A 73 -10.22 1.47 2.88
N THR A 74 -11.00 1.67 1.80
CA THR A 74 -10.99 0.76 0.64
C THR A 74 -9.73 0.96 -0.19
N LEU A 75 -8.82 -0.02 -0.16
CA LEU A 75 -7.50 0.04 -0.81
C LEU A 75 -7.38 -0.87 -2.05
N ALA A 76 -8.41 -1.64 -2.38
CA ALA A 76 -8.37 -2.62 -3.47
C ALA A 76 -7.95 -2.02 -4.83
N HIS A 77 -8.30 -0.76 -5.07
CA HIS A 77 -7.95 -0.04 -6.30
C HIS A 77 -6.46 0.27 -6.44
N LEU A 78 -5.69 0.23 -5.35
CA LEU A 78 -4.24 0.46 -5.36
C LEU A 78 -3.44 -0.80 -5.73
N LEU A 79 -3.99 -1.99 -5.52
CA LEU A 79 -3.26 -3.25 -5.65
C LEU A 79 -2.65 -3.47 -7.04
N PRO A 80 -3.36 -3.22 -8.15
CA PRO A 80 -2.78 -3.32 -9.48
C PRO A 80 -1.57 -2.39 -9.65
N HIS A 81 -1.65 -1.17 -9.15
CA HIS A 81 -0.58 -0.19 -9.25
C HIS A 81 0.65 -0.58 -8.42
N ILE A 82 0.44 -1.16 -7.23
CA ILE A 82 1.51 -1.68 -6.39
C ILE A 82 2.24 -2.83 -7.09
N ARG A 83 1.50 -3.79 -7.67
CA ARG A 83 2.10 -4.90 -8.43
C ARG A 83 2.89 -4.42 -9.64
N LEU A 84 2.33 -3.48 -10.42
CA LEU A 84 3.03 -2.91 -11.57
C LEU A 84 4.26 -2.11 -11.15
N ALA A 85 4.21 -1.39 -10.04
CA ALA A 85 5.36 -0.69 -9.49
C ALA A 85 6.47 -1.65 -9.04
N GLY A 86 6.11 -2.78 -8.47
CA GLY A 86 7.01 -3.88 -8.17
C GLY A 86 7.65 -4.46 -9.43
N LEU A 87 6.83 -4.79 -10.43
CA LEU A 87 7.29 -5.38 -11.70
C LEU A 87 8.32 -4.49 -12.41
N ARG A 88 8.11 -3.17 -12.41
CA ARG A 88 9.10 -2.18 -12.93
C ARG A 88 10.46 -2.35 -12.29
N ARG A 89 10.51 -2.74 -11.02
CA ARG A 89 11.71 -2.90 -10.21
C ARG A 89 12.22 -4.34 -10.14
N GLY A 90 11.67 -5.24 -10.95
CA GLY A 90 12.04 -6.64 -10.94
C GLY A 90 11.48 -7.45 -9.78
N LEU A 91 10.39 -6.99 -9.16
CA LEU A 91 9.72 -7.65 -8.06
C LEU A 91 8.35 -8.19 -8.49
N LEU A 92 8.05 -9.42 -8.10
CA LEU A 92 6.69 -9.96 -8.08
C LEU A 92 6.11 -9.74 -6.69
N VAL A 93 5.07 -8.92 -6.61
CA VAL A 93 4.42 -8.60 -5.35
C VAL A 93 3.15 -9.44 -5.22
N ASP A 94 3.17 -10.42 -4.32
CA ASP A 94 1.97 -11.13 -3.87
C ASP A 94 1.32 -10.30 -2.76
N ILE A 95 0.02 -9.99 -2.90
CA ILE A 95 -0.63 -9.03 -2.01
C ILE A 95 -1.79 -9.68 -1.26
N TYR A 96 -1.70 -9.65 0.06
CA TYR A 96 -2.82 -9.84 0.97
C TYR A 96 -3.47 -8.50 1.27
N LEU A 97 -4.77 -8.38 1.00
CA LEU A 97 -5.55 -7.21 1.41
C LEU A 97 -6.34 -7.57 2.67
N GLY A 98 -6.03 -6.88 3.76
CA GLY A 98 -6.79 -7.03 5.00
C GLY A 98 -8.21 -6.50 4.90
N ASP A 99 -9.08 -7.02 5.74
CA ASP A 99 -10.46 -6.54 5.83
C ASP A 99 -10.52 -5.12 6.39
N TYR A 100 -11.48 -4.36 5.91
CA TYR A 100 -11.69 -2.96 6.29
C TYR A 100 -11.75 -2.77 7.80
N GLY A 101 -10.81 -1.98 8.33
CA GLY A 101 -10.76 -1.62 9.75
C GLY A 101 -10.38 -2.74 10.73
N LEU A 102 -10.18 -3.97 10.26
CA LEU A 102 -9.92 -5.13 11.13
C LEU A 102 -8.42 -5.41 11.34
N TYR A 103 -7.54 -4.49 10.95
CA TYR A 103 -6.10 -4.71 10.99
C TYR A 103 -5.57 -5.11 12.38
N ARG A 104 -6.10 -4.50 13.46
CA ARG A 104 -5.70 -4.84 14.84
C ARG A 104 -6.09 -6.26 15.21
N GLN A 105 -7.30 -6.66 14.86
CA GLN A 105 -7.78 -8.01 15.11
C GLN A 105 -6.97 -9.04 14.31
N GLN A 106 -6.73 -8.77 13.04
CA GLN A 106 -5.94 -9.67 12.19
C GLN A 106 -4.50 -9.81 12.65
N LEU A 107 -3.88 -8.73 13.17
CA LEU A 107 -2.55 -8.77 13.76
C LEU A 107 -2.51 -9.56 15.09
N ALA A 108 -3.56 -9.47 15.90
CA ALA A 108 -3.63 -10.08 17.21
C ALA A 108 -4.03 -11.56 17.18
N ASP A 109 -4.77 -11.99 16.15
CA ASP A 109 -5.30 -13.36 16.04
C ASP A 109 -4.33 -14.27 15.25
N PRO A 110 -3.63 -15.22 15.91
CA PRO A 110 -2.73 -16.16 15.25
C PRO A 110 -3.42 -17.07 14.22
N THR A 111 -4.74 -17.19 14.27
CA THR A 111 -5.52 -18.01 13.34
C THR A 111 -5.99 -17.22 12.12
N SER A 112 -5.73 -15.93 12.08
CA SER A 112 -6.15 -15.06 10.98
C SER A 112 -5.47 -15.44 9.65
N SER A 113 -6.13 -15.10 8.55
CA SER A 113 -5.59 -15.29 7.20
C SER A 113 -4.29 -14.49 6.97
N LEU A 114 -4.09 -13.39 7.69
CA LEU A 114 -2.83 -12.64 7.69
C LEU A 114 -1.66 -13.51 8.16
N HIS A 115 -1.82 -14.21 9.28
CA HIS A 115 -0.78 -15.10 9.82
C HIS A 115 -0.54 -16.31 8.90
N THR A 116 -1.59 -16.83 8.27
CA THR A 116 -1.46 -17.91 7.28
C THR A 116 -0.71 -17.44 6.02
N PHE A 117 -0.94 -16.20 5.58
CA PHE A 117 -0.27 -15.60 4.43
C PHE A 117 1.23 -15.43 4.65
N LYS A 118 1.68 -15.17 5.89
CA LYS A 118 3.09 -14.96 6.27
C LYS A 118 3.73 -13.85 5.42
N PRO A 119 3.33 -12.59 5.60
CA PRO A 119 3.88 -11.48 4.83
C PRO A 119 5.35 -11.22 5.16
N ASP A 120 6.13 -10.78 4.17
CA ASP A 120 7.47 -10.24 4.37
C ASP A 120 7.41 -8.78 4.83
N VAL A 121 6.40 -8.06 4.31
CA VAL A 121 6.17 -6.63 4.59
C VAL A 121 4.71 -6.40 4.93
N ILE A 122 4.46 -5.57 5.92
CA ILE A 122 3.11 -5.06 6.26
C ILE A 122 3.08 -3.55 6.01
N LEU A 123 2.16 -3.10 5.15
CA LEU A 123 1.82 -1.69 4.97
C LEU A 123 0.57 -1.37 5.80
N LEU A 124 0.72 -0.46 6.78
CA LEU A 124 -0.38 0.12 7.52
C LEU A 124 -0.80 1.45 6.84
N ALA A 125 -1.95 1.42 6.16
CA ALA A 125 -2.50 2.55 5.40
C ALA A 125 -3.80 3.03 6.06
N LEU A 126 -3.64 3.90 7.07
CA LEU A 126 -4.75 4.40 7.89
C LEU A 126 -5.11 5.82 7.47
N ASP A 127 -6.40 6.11 7.45
CA ASP A 127 -6.91 7.43 7.07
C ASP A 127 -7.17 8.36 8.27
N ALA A 128 -7.41 9.63 7.97
CA ALA A 128 -7.63 10.66 8.97
C ALA A 128 -8.92 10.43 9.78
N ASP A 129 -9.98 9.92 9.15
CA ASP A 129 -11.25 9.69 9.82
C ASP A 129 -11.11 8.61 10.91
N HIS A 130 -10.30 7.58 10.62
CA HIS A 130 -9.98 6.54 11.59
C HIS A 130 -9.08 7.03 12.73
N MET A 131 -8.12 7.89 12.42
CA MET A 131 -7.08 8.31 13.37
C MET A 131 -7.50 9.52 14.21
N ALA A 132 -8.27 10.44 13.65
CA ALA A 132 -8.65 11.72 14.26
C ALA A 132 -10.17 12.01 14.23
N GLY A 133 -10.99 11.08 13.77
CA GLY A 133 -12.43 11.28 13.52
C GLY A 133 -13.32 11.38 14.75
N HIS A 134 -12.80 11.19 15.96
CA HIS A 134 -13.55 11.31 17.20
C HIS A 134 -13.19 12.60 17.93
N SER A 135 -14.20 13.34 18.39
CA SER A 135 -14.04 14.63 19.09
C SER A 135 -13.17 14.60 20.36
N THR A 136 -12.84 13.40 20.85
CA THR A 136 -11.94 13.17 21.99
C THR A 136 -10.59 12.60 21.55
N ALA A 137 -10.28 12.64 20.24
CA ALA A 137 -9.04 12.09 19.73
C ALA A 137 -7.82 12.80 20.34
N ASN A 138 -6.92 12.01 20.89
CA ASN A 138 -5.65 12.44 21.42
C ASN A 138 -4.57 11.84 20.54
N ALA A 139 -3.74 12.68 19.92
CA ALA A 139 -2.70 12.25 19.01
C ALA A 139 -1.70 11.28 19.65
N GLU A 140 -1.34 11.52 20.90
CA GLU A 140 -0.42 10.67 21.67
C GLU A 140 -1.03 9.26 21.89
N ALA A 141 -2.30 9.19 22.29
CA ALA A 141 -2.99 7.90 22.45
C ALA A 141 -3.16 7.16 21.12
N ALA A 142 -3.43 7.89 20.04
CA ALA A 142 -3.53 7.30 18.70
C ALA A 142 -2.20 6.67 18.26
N VAL A 143 -1.07 7.36 18.46
CA VAL A 143 0.26 6.84 18.11
C VAL A 143 0.65 5.69 19.03
N GLU A 144 0.37 5.73 20.34
CA GLU A 144 0.64 4.60 21.23
C GLU A 144 -0.16 3.35 20.82
N SER A 145 -1.40 3.54 20.37
CA SER A 145 -2.19 2.44 19.80
C SER A 145 -1.58 1.87 18.52
N LEU A 146 -0.99 2.73 17.65
CA LEU A 146 -0.24 2.27 16.48
C LEU A 146 1.02 1.49 16.87
N ARG A 147 1.76 1.96 17.87
CA ARG A 147 2.94 1.26 18.38
C ARG A 147 2.61 -0.16 18.84
N SER A 148 1.44 -0.37 19.44
CA SER A 148 0.96 -1.71 19.78
C SER A 148 0.74 -2.57 18.53
N SER A 149 0.22 -1.99 17.44
CA SER A 149 0.06 -2.68 16.15
C SER A 149 1.41 -2.96 15.49
N TRP A 150 2.38 -2.05 15.57
CA TRP A 150 3.75 -2.27 15.09
C TRP A 150 4.43 -3.42 15.82
N LYS A 151 4.30 -3.49 17.14
CA LYS A 151 4.83 -4.62 17.95
C LYS A 151 4.21 -5.95 17.52
N ALA A 152 2.90 -5.99 17.30
CA ALA A 152 2.22 -7.19 16.82
C ALA A 152 2.69 -7.59 15.42
N ALA A 153 2.90 -6.63 14.51
CA ALA A 153 3.42 -6.89 13.18
C ALA A 153 4.88 -7.40 13.22
N HIS A 154 5.74 -6.80 14.06
CA HIS A 154 7.12 -7.26 14.24
C HIS A 154 7.20 -8.68 14.85
N ALA A 155 6.23 -9.06 15.68
CA ALA A 155 6.16 -10.43 16.20
C ALA A 155 5.94 -11.49 15.10
N LEU A 156 5.44 -11.08 13.93
CA LEU A 156 5.36 -11.93 12.72
C LEU A 156 6.69 -12.02 11.95
N GLY A 157 7.74 -11.29 12.38
CA GLY A 157 9.01 -11.23 11.67
C GLY A 157 8.99 -10.35 10.42
N THR A 158 8.03 -9.42 10.32
CA THR A 158 7.82 -8.60 9.12
C THR A 158 8.51 -7.24 9.20
N ILE A 159 8.82 -6.68 8.03
CA ILE A 159 9.12 -5.26 7.88
C ILE A 159 7.80 -4.48 7.93
N VAL A 160 7.77 -3.41 8.72
CA VAL A 160 6.56 -2.57 8.84
C VAL A 160 6.77 -1.23 8.16
N ILE A 161 5.83 -0.89 7.29
CA ILE A 161 5.73 0.42 6.64
C ILE A 161 4.46 1.09 7.15
N GLN A 162 4.62 2.24 7.80
CA GLN A 162 3.50 3.07 8.25
C GLN A 162 3.32 4.24 7.28
N GLN A 163 2.15 4.35 6.68
CA GLN A 163 1.78 5.53 5.91
C GLN A 163 1.52 6.72 6.85
N THR A 164 2.04 7.90 6.52
CA THR A 164 1.63 9.14 7.19
C THR A 164 0.16 9.45 6.88
N ILE A 165 -0.50 10.13 7.79
CA ILE A 165 -1.93 10.41 7.66
C ILE A 165 -2.15 11.59 6.75
N LEU A 166 -2.88 11.39 5.65
CA LEU A 166 -3.26 12.45 4.74
C LEU A 166 -4.50 13.20 5.27
N PRO A 167 -4.43 14.51 5.48
CA PRO A 167 -5.60 15.28 5.88
C PRO A 167 -6.72 15.20 4.83
N ARG A 168 -7.93 14.83 5.23
CA ARG A 168 -9.10 14.73 4.34
C ARG A 168 -10.17 15.78 4.62
N PHE A 169 -9.99 16.54 5.68
CA PHE A 169 -11.02 17.46 6.14
C PHE A 169 -11.11 18.67 5.24
N MET A 170 -12.31 18.99 4.82
CA MET A 170 -12.63 20.35 4.40
C MET A 170 -12.55 21.23 5.65
N PRO A 171 -11.76 22.32 5.64
CA PRO A 171 -11.62 23.16 6.81
C PRO A 171 -13.00 23.76 7.20
N ALA A 172 -13.59 23.23 8.26
CA ALA A 172 -14.89 23.73 8.74
C ALA A 172 -14.79 25.14 9.34
N LEU A 173 -13.60 25.49 9.81
CA LEU A 173 -13.31 26.77 10.48
C LEU A 173 -12.40 27.67 9.63
N GLY A 174 -12.20 27.33 8.36
CA GLY A 174 -11.34 28.05 7.43
C GLY A 174 -9.92 28.18 8.00
N ASN A 175 -9.31 29.37 7.86
CA ASN A 175 -7.94 29.64 8.32
C ASN A 175 -7.73 29.59 9.85
N ASN A 176 -8.81 29.36 10.63
CA ASN A 176 -8.69 29.24 12.09
C ASN A 176 -8.47 27.78 12.53
N GLU A 177 -8.60 26.81 11.63
CA GLU A 177 -8.48 25.38 11.97
C GLU A 177 -7.10 25.06 12.55
N ASP A 178 -6.05 25.61 11.97
CA ASP A 178 -4.67 25.43 12.45
C ASP A 178 -4.39 26.05 13.81
N ARG A 179 -5.26 26.97 14.26
CA ARG A 179 -5.13 27.64 15.58
C ARG A 179 -5.81 26.86 16.70
N LEU A 180 -6.61 25.87 16.35
CA LEU A 180 -7.36 25.07 17.31
C LEU A 180 -6.67 23.71 17.47
N ALA A 181 -5.96 23.51 18.57
CA ALA A 181 -5.22 22.30 18.85
C ALA A 181 -6.07 21.00 18.84
N GLN A 182 -7.39 21.13 18.96
CA GLN A 182 -8.33 20.02 18.90
C GLN A 182 -9.06 19.91 17.56
N SER A 183 -8.70 20.71 16.57
CA SER A 183 -9.23 20.53 15.22
C SER A 183 -8.73 19.22 14.61
N PRO A 184 -9.51 18.56 13.75
CA PRO A 184 -9.08 17.36 13.08
C PRO A 184 -7.74 17.53 12.33
N ALA A 185 -7.54 18.68 11.68
CA ALA A 185 -6.29 18.97 10.96
C ALA A 185 -5.08 19.06 11.91
N ALA A 186 -5.22 19.81 13.03
CA ALA A 186 -4.15 19.91 14.02
C ALA A 186 -3.83 18.56 14.69
N ILE A 187 -4.83 17.72 14.93
CA ILE A 187 -4.64 16.37 15.46
C ILE A 187 -3.86 15.52 14.45
N VAL A 188 -4.23 15.54 13.16
CA VAL A 188 -3.50 14.79 12.11
C VAL A 188 -2.06 15.27 11.98
N GLU A 189 -1.82 16.56 12.00
CA GLU A 189 -0.47 17.12 11.95
C GLU A 189 0.36 16.67 13.17
N ARG A 190 -0.24 16.72 14.37
CA ARG A 190 0.41 16.23 15.59
C ARG A 190 0.72 14.73 15.52
N ILE A 191 -0.22 13.91 15.01
CA ILE A 191 0.02 12.48 14.76
C ILE A 191 1.20 12.29 13.81
N ASN A 192 1.24 12.99 12.69
CA ASN A 192 2.32 12.87 11.72
C ASN A 192 3.68 13.31 12.29
N THR A 193 3.69 14.31 13.15
CA THR A 193 4.90 14.74 13.89
C THR A 193 5.38 13.62 14.80
N LEU A 194 4.49 13.06 15.62
CA LEU A 194 4.80 11.96 16.52
C LEU A 194 5.25 10.70 15.77
N LEU A 195 4.65 10.39 14.62
CA LEU A 195 5.09 9.27 13.77
C LEU A 195 6.55 9.44 13.33
N ARG A 196 6.94 10.66 12.88
CA ARG A 196 8.32 10.94 12.48
C ARG A 196 9.31 10.84 13.65
N GLU A 197 8.88 11.21 14.85
CA GLU A 197 9.69 11.14 16.07
C GLU A 197 9.86 9.70 16.56
N THR A 198 8.81 8.88 16.51
CA THR A 198 8.78 7.56 17.15
C THR A 198 9.17 6.41 16.22
N ALA A 199 8.83 6.49 14.92
CA ALA A 199 9.03 5.41 13.97
C ALA A 199 10.50 4.92 13.88
N PRO A 200 11.54 5.78 13.90
CA PRO A 200 12.92 5.30 13.84
C PRO A 200 13.33 4.44 15.03
N ALA A 201 12.89 4.81 16.24
CA ALA A 201 13.19 4.07 17.46
C ALA A 201 12.51 2.69 17.49
N ASP A 202 11.34 2.57 16.88
CA ASP A 202 10.57 1.34 16.78
C ASP A 202 10.87 0.55 15.49
N ASN A 203 11.89 0.94 14.71
CA ASN A 203 12.29 0.30 13.44
C ASN A 203 11.14 0.23 12.42
N ILE A 204 10.40 1.32 12.29
CA ILE A 204 9.29 1.48 11.35
C ILE A 204 9.70 2.36 10.18
N TYR A 205 9.43 1.91 8.96
CA TYR A 205 9.59 2.73 7.78
C TYR A 205 8.36 3.61 7.56
N LEU A 206 8.57 4.88 7.26
CA LEU A 206 7.48 5.79 6.95
C LEU A 206 7.28 5.94 5.44
N LEU A 207 6.05 5.77 4.98
CA LEU A 207 5.61 6.17 3.66
C LEU A 207 4.98 7.57 3.78
N ALA A 208 5.76 8.60 3.44
CA ALA A 208 5.29 9.97 3.45
C ALA A 208 4.35 10.24 2.27
N LEU A 209 3.17 10.80 2.55
CA LEU A 209 2.18 11.27 1.58
C LEU A 209 2.13 12.80 1.55
#